data_d178487874e20731d2959d01569f08c0
#
_entry.id   d178487874e20731d2959d01569f08c0
#
_cell.length_a   1.000
_cell.length_b   1.000
_cell.length_c   1.000
_cell.angle_alpha   90.00
_cell.angle_beta   90.00
_cell.angle_gamma   90.00
#
_symmetry.space_group_name_H-M   'P 1'
#
loop_
_entity.id
_entity.type
_entity.pdbx_description
1 polymer ?
#
loop_
_entity_poly.entity_id
_entity_poly.type
_entity_poly.pdbx_seq_one_letter_code
_entity_poly.pdbx_strand_id
1 'polypeptide(L)'
;PGLFWEAPNESDLMLSIEDTMIAAQNAVLMAESLGIGSCYIGAILENYEFHKELFHLPDYVVPISLVCLGYYKEGHKRVHRKRFDQKYVVFEEKYRELSDEELTELFADTAVGFVKTPTSSAENFAQAFSRRKTGAAFSKGMKRSGRAMLADYTKESC
;
A
#
# COMPACT_ATOMS: atom_id res chain seq x y z
N PRO A 1 -27.07 32.10 6.32
CA PRO A 1 -27.03 31.39 5.07
C PRO A 1 -26.51 30.00 5.36
N GLY A 2 -27.41 28.98 5.27
CA GLY A 2 -27.04 27.60 5.51
C GLY A 2 -26.00 27.14 4.48
N LEU A 3 -24.88 26.60 4.97
CA LEU A 3 -23.97 25.89 4.09
C LEU A 3 -24.71 24.66 3.60
N PHE A 4 -24.82 24.51 2.29
CA PHE A 4 -25.26 23.28 1.68
C PHE A 4 -24.16 22.24 1.92
N TRP A 5 -24.48 21.13 2.56
CA TRP A 5 -23.55 20.05 2.82
C TRP A 5 -24.13 18.75 2.28
N GLU A 6 -23.36 18.06 1.46
CA GLU A 6 -23.62 16.70 1.03
C GLU A 6 -22.61 15.74 1.67
N ALA A 7 -23.05 14.54 1.97
CA ALA A 7 -22.14 13.50 2.44
C ALA A 7 -21.07 13.20 1.38
N PRO A 8 -19.81 12.97 1.78
CA PRO A 8 -18.76 12.67 0.83
C PRO A 8 -19.03 11.33 0.12
N ASN A 9 -18.57 11.25 -1.11
CA ASN A 9 -18.72 10.09 -1.97
C ASN A 9 -17.36 9.40 -2.24
N GLU A 10 -17.37 8.36 -3.06
CA GLU A 10 -16.17 7.58 -3.40
C GLU A 10 -15.10 8.41 -4.09
N SER A 11 -15.47 9.41 -4.90
CA SER A 11 -14.51 10.30 -5.57
C SER A 11 -13.81 11.20 -4.56
N ASP A 12 -14.53 11.69 -3.56
CA ASP A 12 -13.95 12.49 -2.48
C ASP A 12 -12.96 11.67 -1.67
N LEU A 13 -13.27 10.38 -1.43
CA LEU A 13 -12.35 9.47 -0.77
C LEU A 13 -11.07 9.27 -1.59
N MET A 14 -11.18 9.07 -2.91
CA MET A 14 -10.01 8.90 -3.79
C MET A 14 -9.12 10.13 -3.76
N LEU A 15 -9.67 11.34 -3.90
CA LEU A 15 -8.92 12.59 -3.81
C LEU A 15 -8.25 12.75 -2.44
N SER A 16 -8.96 12.45 -1.36
CA SER A 16 -8.42 12.52 0.00
C SER A 16 -7.25 11.53 0.21
N ILE A 17 -7.32 10.35 -0.40
CA ILE A 17 -6.22 9.38 -0.39
C ILE A 17 -5.00 9.95 -1.12
N GLU A 18 -5.18 10.51 -2.32
CA GLU A 18 -4.11 11.09 -3.11
C GLU A 18 -3.42 12.23 -2.34
N ASP A 19 -4.17 13.18 -1.82
CA ASP A 19 -3.64 14.30 -1.03
C ASP A 19 -2.88 13.82 0.21
N THR A 20 -3.43 12.85 0.93
CA THR A 20 -2.78 12.25 2.11
C THR A 20 -1.45 11.59 1.74
N MET A 21 -1.41 10.83 0.65
CA MET A 21 -0.20 10.13 0.22
C MET A 21 0.86 11.07 -0.31
N ILE A 22 0.48 12.16 -1.00
CA ILE A 22 1.41 13.22 -1.44
C ILE A 22 2.03 13.91 -0.21
N ALA A 23 1.22 14.27 0.77
CA ALA A 23 1.70 14.88 2.01
C ALA A 23 2.64 13.94 2.79
N ALA A 24 2.28 12.67 2.92
CA ALA A 24 3.09 11.66 3.58
C ALA A 24 4.43 11.45 2.86
N GLN A 25 4.44 11.43 1.52
CA GLN A 25 5.68 11.30 0.75
C GLN A 25 6.60 12.51 0.91
N ASN A 26 6.07 13.73 0.99
CA ASN A 26 6.85 14.92 1.28
C ASN A 26 7.49 14.85 2.67
N ALA A 27 6.76 14.36 3.68
CA ALA A 27 7.30 14.12 5.02
C ALA A 27 8.42 13.08 5.01
N VAL A 28 8.27 12.00 4.25
CA VAL A 28 9.31 10.96 4.07
C VAL A 28 10.56 11.53 3.41
N LEU A 29 10.43 12.35 2.36
CA LEU A 29 11.57 12.99 1.70
C LEU A 29 12.30 13.95 2.64
N MET A 30 11.56 14.73 3.43
CA MET A 30 12.16 15.60 4.44
C MET A 30 12.87 14.79 5.53
N ALA A 31 12.26 13.73 6.04
CA ALA A 31 12.89 12.84 7.02
C ALA A 31 14.21 12.26 6.49
N GLU A 32 14.22 11.78 5.24
CA GLU A 32 15.42 11.28 4.58
C GLU A 32 16.54 12.33 4.51
N SER A 33 16.19 13.58 4.17
CA SER A 33 17.17 14.68 4.11
C SER A 33 17.80 15.00 5.49
N LEU A 34 17.11 14.65 6.57
CA LEU A 34 17.58 14.79 7.95
C LEU A 34 18.27 13.51 8.48
N GLY A 35 18.48 12.49 7.64
CA GLY A 35 19.07 11.22 8.03
C GLY A 35 18.12 10.31 8.83
N ILE A 36 16.84 10.58 8.82
CA ILE A 36 15.81 9.78 9.48
C ILE A 36 15.26 8.75 8.49
N GLY A 37 15.28 7.48 8.88
CA GLY A 37 14.69 6.40 8.12
C GLY A 37 13.16 6.39 8.22
N SER A 38 12.50 5.86 7.20
CA SER A 38 11.05 5.76 7.14
C SER A 38 10.58 4.38 6.68
N CYS A 39 9.36 4.01 7.07
CA CYS A 39 8.69 2.81 6.59
C CYS A 39 7.19 3.04 6.53
N TYR A 40 6.59 2.83 5.36
CA TYR A 40 5.15 2.76 5.19
C TYR A 40 4.61 1.42 5.67
N ILE A 41 3.61 1.45 6.54
CA ILE A 41 2.97 0.29 7.15
C ILE A 41 1.58 0.10 6.53
N GLY A 42 1.49 -0.79 5.54
CA GLY A 42 0.23 -1.08 4.86
C GLY A 42 -0.77 -1.87 5.71
N ALA A 43 -0.31 -2.53 6.79
CA ALA A 43 -1.19 -3.28 7.69
C ALA A 43 -2.21 -2.41 8.45
N ILE A 44 -2.04 -1.09 8.46
CA ILE A 44 -3.04 -0.16 9.01
C ILE A 44 -4.42 -0.34 8.36
N LEU A 45 -4.46 -0.83 7.13
CA LEU A 45 -5.69 -1.05 6.38
C LEU A 45 -6.41 -2.36 6.75
N GLU A 46 -5.84 -3.25 7.55
CA GLU A 46 -6.40 -4.60 7.78
C GLU A 46 -7.56 -4.61 8.79
N ASN A 47 -7.46 -3.81 9.84
CA ASN A 47 -8.39 -3.83 10.98
C ASN A 47 -8.96 -2.42 11.21
N TYR A 48 -9.74 -1.94 10.25
CA TYR A 48 -10.27 -0.58 10.23
C TYR A 48 -10.99 -0.23 11.53
N GLU A 49 -11.93 -1.06 11.96
CA GLU A 49 -12.78 -0.79 13.11
C GLU A 49 -11.94 -0.64 14.39
N PHE A 50 -10.93 -1.50 14.55
CA PHE A 50 -9.98 -1.38 15.67
C PHE A 50 -9.21 -0.06 15.63
N HIS A 51 -8.72 0.34 14.44
CA HIS A 51 -7.99 1.59 14.31
C HIS A 51 -8.88 2.81 14.47
N LYS A 52 -10.12 2.74 13.99
CA LYS A 52 -11.11 3.80 14.19
C LYS A 52 -11.37 4.05 15.68
N GLU A 53 -11.56 2.98 16.45
CA GLU A 53 -11.73 3.06 17.89
C GLU A 53 -10.45 3.55 18.58
N LEU A 54 -9.29 2.96 18.29
CA LEU A 54 -8.01 3.29 18.91
C LEU A 54 -7.63 4.76 18.75
N PHE A 55 -7.87 5.33 17.59
CA PHE A 55 -7.51 6.72 17.27
C PHE A 55 -8.69 7.69 17.43
N HIS A 56 -9.85 7.23 17.90
CA HIS A 56 -11.06 8.02 18.04
C HIS A 56 -11.42 8.78 16.75
N LEU A 57 -11.32 8.10 15.60
CA LEU A 57 -11.58 8.72 14.31
C LEU A 57 -13.07 9.06 14.17
N PRO A 58 -13.39 10.31 13.84
CA PRO A 58 -14.78 10.70 13.60
C PRO A 58 -15.34 10.10 12.30
N ASP A 59 -16.58 10.35 12.01
CA ASP A 59 -17.19 10.00 10.74
C ASP A 59 -16.47 10.66 9.58
N TYR A 60 -16.45 10.00 8.43
CA TYR A 60 -15.75 10.43 7.20
C TYR A 60 -14.22 10.55 7.33
N VAL A 61 -13.63 9.97 8.37
CA VAL A 61 -12.18 9.89 8.54
C VAL A 61 -11.75 8.43 8.59
N VAL A 62 -10.89 8.04 7.67
CA VAL A 62 -10.35 6.68 7.56
C VAL A 62 -8.82 6.67 7.54
N PRO A 63 -8.18 5.70 8.20
CA PRO A 63 -6.72 5.60 8.22
C PRO A 63 -6.24 4.99 6.90
N ILE A 64 -5.49 5.73 6.10
CA ILE A 64 -5.01 5.28 4.79
C ILE A 64 -3.57 4.77 4.85
N SER A 65 -2.75 5.40 5.66
CA SER A 65 -1.34 5.04 5.78
C SER A 65 -0.83 5.31 7.19
N LEU A 66 0.11 4.49 7.62
CA LEU A 66 0.92 4.72 8.82
C LEU A 66 2.38 4.80 8.39
N VAL A 67 3.07 5.87 8.77
CA VAL A 67 4.49 6.05 8.49
C VAL A 67 5.25 5.98 9.80
N CYS A 68 6.15 5.00 9.91
CA CYS A 68 7.12 4.94 11.00
C CYS A 68 8.36 5.72 10.61
N LEU A 69 8.82 6.59 11.51
CA LEU A 69 10.06 7.35 11.36
C LEU A 69 11.03 7.00 12.49
N GLY A 70 12.33 6.95 12.20
CA GLY A 70 13.32 6.64 13.22
C GLY A 70 14.75 6.72 12.73
N TYR A 71 15.68 6.84 13.66
CA TYR A 71 17.10 6.81 13.35
C TYR A 71 17.59 5.38 13.17
N TYR A 72 18.52 5.19 12.24
CA TYR A 72 19.20 3.92 12.06
C TYR A 72 20.11 3.62 13.25
N LYS A 73 20.21 2.36 13.62
CA LYS A 73 21.23 1.92 14.60
C LYS A 73 22.61 2.17 14.05
N GLU A 74 23.55 2.44 14.96
CA GLU A 74 24.96 2.56 14.58
C GLU A 74 25.44 1.32 13.82
N GLY A 75 26.20 1.52 12.76
CA GLY A 75 26.69 0.44 11.90
C GLY A 75 25.65 -0.16 10.94
N HIS A 76 24.42 0.35 10.91
CA HIS A 76 23.41 -0.12 9.96
C HIS A 76 23.86 0.15 8.51
N LYS A 77 23.89 -0.90 7.70
CA LYS A 77 24.16 -0.80 6.26
C LYS A 77 22.83 -0.74 5.51
N ARG A 78 22.61 0.33 4.76
CA ARG A 78 21.45 0.43 3.89
C ARG A 78 21.50 -0.61 2.78
N VAL A 79 20.43 -1.34 2.60
CA VAL A 79 20.26 -2.28 1.51
C VAL A 79 19.47 -1.59 0.39
N HIS A 80 20.15 -1.29 -0.70
CA HIS A 80 19.50 -0.79 -1.90
C HIS A 80 18.87 -1.96 -2.66
N ARG A 81 17.55 -1.99 -2.71
CA ARG A 81 16.83 -2.97 -3.53
C ARG A 81 16.76 -2.45 -4.97
N LYS A 82 17.18 -3.28 -5.91
CA LYS A 82 17.00 -3.01 -7.33
C LYS A 82 15.52 -2.75 -7.61
N ARG A 83 15.21 -1.70 -8.34
CA ARG A 83 13.88 -1.41 -8.85
C ARG A 83 13.71 -2.06 -10.22
N PHE A 84 12.48 -2.20 -10.65
CA PHE A 84 12.18 -2.63 -12.01
C PHE A 84 12.77 -1.64 -13.02
N ASP A 85 13.19 -2.17 -14.18
CA ASP A 85 13.63 -1.33 -15.28
C ASP A 85 12.49 -0.41 -15.72
N GLN A 86 12.83 0.83 -16.03
CA GLN A 86 11.88 1.87 -16.39
C GLN A 86 11.01 1.47 -17.59
N LYS A 87 11.56 0.71 -18.54
CA LYS A 87 10.85 0.22 -19.73
C LYS A 87 9.58 -0.61 -19.41
N TYR A 88 9.47 -1.16 -18.18
CA TYR A 88 8.34 -1.96 -17.75
C TYR A 88 7.31 -1.21 -16.91
N VAL A 89 7.64 -0.01 -16.43
CA VAL A 89 6.81 0.73 -15.48
C VAL A 89 6.49 2.15 -15.91
N VAL A 90 7.16 2.65 -16.96
CA VAL A 90 6.92 3.96 -17.54
C VAL A 90 6.59 3.78 -19.02
N PHE A 91 5.45 4.28 -19.43
CA PHE A 91 4.96 4.23 -20.81
C PHE A 91 4.75 5.64 -21.32
N GLU A 92 5.24 5.92 -22.53
CA GLU A 92 5.06 7.20 -23.20
C GLU A 92 3.67 7.27 -23.82
N GLU A 93 2.93 8.33 -23.50
CA GLU A 93 1.59 8.68 -23.98
C GLU A 93 0.48 7.64 -23.72
N LYS A 94 0.73 6.35 -23.90
CA LYS A 94 -0.29 5.31 -23.80
C LYS A 94 0.22 4.11 -23.00
N TYR A 95 -0.66 3.57 -22.15
CA TYR A 95 -0.41 2.29 -21.49
C TYR A 95 -0.39 1.18 -22.55
N ARG A 96 0.51 0.22 -22.35
CA ARG A 96 0.52 -1.07 -23.05
C ARG A 96 0.64 -2.22 -22.09
N GLU A 97 0.06 -3.33 -22.45
CA GLU A 97 0.29 -4.58 -21.71
C GLU A 97 1.69 -5.12 -22.01
N LEU A 98 2.31 -5.72 -21.00
CA LEU A 98 3.57 -6.44 -21.15
C LEU A 98 3.28 -7.84 -21.70
N SER A 99 4.16 -8.34 -22.58
CA SER A 99 4.09 -9.74 -23.03
C SER A 99 4.53 -10.70 -21.93
N ASP A 100 4.23 -11.99 -22.10
CA ASP A 100 4.64 -13.03 -21.15
C ASP A 100 6.18 -13.11 -21.02
N GLU A 101 6.92 -12.86 -22.12
CA GLU A 101 8.37 -12.78 -22.13
C GLU A 101 8.87 -11.59 -21.32
N GLU A 102 8.28 -10.41 -21.50
CA GLU A 102 8.60 -9.20 -20.75
C GLU A 102 8.28 -9.37 -19.26
N LEU A 103 7.16 -10.01 -18.91
CA LEU A 103 6.83 -10.33 -17.52
C LEU A 103 7.84 -11.30 -16.91
N THR A 104 8.27 -12.29 -17.67
CA THR A 104 9.31 -13.25 -17.24
C THR A 104 10.64 -12.53 -16.99
N GLU A 105 11.07 -11.66 -17.89
CA GLU A 105 12.27 -10.84 -17.72
C GLU A 105 12.17 -9.91 -16.52
N LEU A 106 11.04 -9.21 -16.36
CA LEU A 106 10.77 -8.28 -15.26
C LEU A 106 10.97 -8.95 -13.88
N PHE A 107 10.52 -10.19 -13.73
CA PHE A 107 10.59 -10.91 -12.46
C PHE A 107 11.81 -11.81 -12.31
N ALA A 108 12.67 -11.93 -13.31
CA ALA A 108 13.81 -12.82 -13.28
C ALA A 108 14.72 -12.59 -12.07
N ASP A 109 15.11 -11.34 -11.82
CA ASP A 109 15.96 -10.96 -10.69
C ASP A 109 15.25 -11.19 -9.33
N THR A 110 13.96 -10.98 -9.27
CA THR A 110 13.16 -11.16 -8.04
C THR A 110 12.95 -12.62 -7.71
N ALA A 111 12.94 -13.49 -8.71
CA ALA A 111 12.82 -14.93 -8.55
C ALA A 111 14.14 -15.60 -8.11
N VAL A 112 15.27 -14.90 -8.26
CA VAL A 112 16.58 -15.41 -7.80
C VAL A 112 16.54 -15.59 -6.28
N GLY A 113 16.85 -16.79 -5.82
CA GLY A 113 16.84 -17.14 -4.40
C GLY A 113 15.49 -17.63 -3.88
N PHE A 114 14.48 -17.81 -4.74
CA PHE A 114 13.27 -18.51 -4.33
C PHE A 114 13.60 -19.97 -3.93
N VAL A 115 13.34 -20.29 -2.67
CA VAL A 115 13.49 -21.64 -2.15
C VAL A 115 12.10 -22.21 -1.87
N LYS A 116 11.74 -23.29 -2.56
CA LYS A 116 10.52 -24.04 -2.29
C LYS A 116 10.61 -24.65 -0.90
N THR A 117 9.72 -24.26 0.01
CA THR A 117 9.65 -24.91 1.33
C THR A 117 8.86 -26.21 1.25
N PRO A 118 9.17 -27.23 2.07
CA PRO A 118 8.47 -28.52 2.04
C PRO A 118 6.96 -28.42 2.27
N THR A 119 6.52 -27.39 3.00
CA THR A 119 5.11 -27.13 3.31
C THR A 119 4.41 -26.25 2.28
N SER A 120 5.14 -25.70 1.31
CA SER A 120 4.56 -24.85 0.27
C SER A 120 4.08 -25.68 -0.92
N SER A 121 2.82 -25.50 -1.27
CA SER A 121 2.27 -26.01 -2.52
C SER A 121 2.61 -25.16 -3.75
N ALA A 122 3.39 -24.08 -3.57
CA ALA A 122 3.87 -23.25 -4.66
C ALA A 122 5.12 -23.88 -5.30
N GLU A 123 5.12 -23.98 -6.62
CA GLU A 123 6.22 -24.59 -7.36
C GLU A 123 7.27 -23.59 -7.83
N ASN A 124 6.89 -22.31 -7.90
CA ASN A 124 7.76 -21.21 -8.30
C ASN A 124 7.43 -19.94 -7.52
N PHE A 125 8.30 -18.93 -7.70
CA PHE A 125 8.16 -17.62 -7.03
C PHE A 125 6.82 -16.94 -7.34
N ALA A 126 6.36 -16.96 -8.59
CA ALA A 126 5.12 -16.31 -8.99
C ALA A 126 3.90 -16.90 -8.27
N GLN A 127 3.83 -18.23 -8.17
CA GLN A 127 2.77 -18.91 -7.41
C GLN A 127 2.83 -18.58 -5.91
N ALA A 128 4.01 -18.57 -5.32
CA ALA A 128 4.19 -18.22 -3.91
C ALA A 128 3.78 -16.77 -3.65
N PHE A 129 4.18 -15.87 -4.52
CA PHE A 129 3.85 -14.44 -4.43
C PHE A 129 2.34 -14.22 -4.59
N SER A 130 1.71 -14.80 -5.60
CA SER A 130 0.27 -14.71 -5.84
C SER A 130 -0.53 -15.20 -4.63
N ARG A 131 -0.21 -16.39 -4.11
CA ARG A 131 -0.90 -16.94 -2.92
C ARG A 131 -0.76 -16.04 -1.70
N ARG A 132 0.44 -15.49 -1.46
CA ARG A 132 0.67 -14.55 -0.36
C ARG A 132 -0.14 -13.26 -0.53
N LYS A 133 -0.27 -12.77 -1.76
CA LYS A 133 -0.94 -11.49 -2.05
C LYS A 133 -2.46 -11.60 -2.16
N THR A 134 -2.99 -12.72 -2.61
CA THR A 134 -4.42 -12.86 -2.91
C THR A 134 -5.15 -13.87 -2.03
N GLY A 135 -4.47 -14.91 -1.54
CA GLY A 135 -5.08 -16.03 -0.81
C GLY A 135 -4.85 -16.06 0.70
N ALA A 136 -3.91 -15.28 1.21
CA ALA A 136 -3.57 -15.26 2.63
C ALA A 136 -4.71 -14.65 3.49
N ALA A 137 -4.75 -15.05 4.77
CA ALA A 137 -5.69 -14.50 5.74
C ALA A 137 -5.60 -12.96 5.81
N PHE A 138 -4.39 -12.43 5.81
CA PHE A 138 -4.12 -10.99 5.70
C PHE A 138 -4.83 -10.33 4.50
N SER A 139 -4.75 -10.92 3.31
CA SER A 139 -5.40 -10.36 2.11
C SER A 139 -6.93 -10.38 2.22
N LYS A 140 -7.48 -11.39 2.88
CA LYS A 140 -8.91 -11.45 3.17
C LYS A 140 -9.32 -10.39 4.19
N GLY A 141 -8.52 -10.18 5.24
CA GLY A 141 -8.67 -9.11 6.22
C GLY A 141 -8.68 -7.73 5.56
N MET A 142 -7.69 -7.46 4.72
CA MET A 142 -7.58 -6.22 3.93
C MET A 142 -8.83 -5.97 3.06
N LYS A 143 -9.30 -6.99 2.36
CA LYS A 143 -10.51 -6.89 1.52
C LYS A 143 -11.76 -6.56 2.33
N ARG A 144 -11.95 -7.24 3.48
CA ARG A 144 -13.06 -6.99 4.39
C ARG A 144 -13.00 -5.56 4.94
N SER A 145 -11.86 -5.20 5.48
CA SER A 145 -11.61 -3.90 6.09
C SER A 145 -11.79 -2.74 5.10
N GLY A 146 -11.25 -2.87 3.89
CA GLY A 146 -11.42 -1.86 2.84
C GLY A 146 -12.90 -1.62 2.47
N ARG A 147 -13.72 -2.68 2.46
CA ARG A 147 -15.17 -2.54 2.26
C ARG A 147 -15.84 -1.82 3.43
N ALA A 148 -15.44 -2.12 4.66
CA ALA A 148 -15.97 -1.45 5.84
C ALA A 148 -15.59 0.04 5.87
N MET A 149 -14.34 0.37 5.48
CA MET A 149 -13.88 1.75 5.35
C MET A 149 -14.71 2.53 4.32
N LEU A 150 -14.92 1.95 3.14
CA LEU A 150 -15.70 2.57 2.08
C LEU A 150 -17.15 2.81 2.54
N ALA A 151 -17.80 1.80 3.13
CA ALA A 151 -19.17 1.91 3.60
C ALA A 151 -19.33 2.96 4.72
N ASP A 152 -18.33 3.11 5.59
CA ASP A 152 -18.38 4.12 6.66
C ASP A 152 -18.11 5.54 6.14
N TYR A 153 -17.26 5.65 5.13
CA TYR A 153 -16.95 6.95 4.51
C TYR A 153 -18.08 7.49 3.66
N THR A 154 -18.81 6.63 2.96
CA THR A 154 -19.90 7.02 2.04
C THR A 154 -21.29 6.88 2.63
N LYS A 155 -21.38 6.69 3.95
CA LYS A 155 -22.70 6.59 4.61
C LYS A 155 -23.46 7.91 4.52
N GLU A 156 -24.76 7.83 4.24
CA GLU A 156 -25.63 8.98 4.31
C GLU A 156 -25.77 9.44 5.77
N SER A 157 -25.74 10.74 5.98
CA SER A 157 -26.04 11.31 7.30
C SER A 157 -27.53 11.17 7.56
N CYS A 158 -27.89 10.53 8.66
CA CYS A 158 -29.28 10.49 9.15
C CYS A 158 -29.72 11.86 9.65
#